data_3674deaca5142b44d509c5850080a602
#
_entry.id   3674deaca5142b44d509c5850080a602
#
_cell.length_a   1.000
_cell.length_b   1.000
_cell.length_c   1.000
_cell.angle_alpha   90.00
_cell.angle_beta   90.00
_cell.angle_gamma   90.00
#
_symmetry.space_group_name_H-M   'P 1'
#
loop_
_entity.id
_entity.type
_entity.pdbx_description
1 polymer ?
#
loop_
_entity_poly.entity_id
_entity_poly.type
_entity_poly.pdbx_seq_one_letter_code
_entity_poly.pdbx_strand_id
1 'polypeptide(L)'
;MKGISPVVASVLLIAITMTVAAILAYWSSSYVKARLPSAEADTCSVSNFDFYLCRYNASSRIIVFSLVNRANVEMYNLTAFINFANTSVSSGVPLNGTLKIGAESIKSFFISDISSDFSSILVKTQCPMVEASSTCTRVL
;
A
#
# COMPACT_ATOMS: atom_id res chain seq x y z
N MET A 1 -27.85 63.25 8.90
CA MET A 1 -27.33 61.88 8.69
C MET A 1 -28.50 60.91 8.68
N LYS A 2 -28.78 60.28 7.52
CA LYS A 2 -29.84 59.23 7.45
C LYS A 2 -29.26 57.95 7.99
N GLY A 3 -29.71 57.52 9.17
CA GLY A 3 -29.31 56.27 9.77
C GLY A 3 -29.79 55.05 8.95
N ILE A 4 -28.99 54.05 8.83
CA ILE A 4 -29.35 52.78 8.20
C ILE A 4 -30.48 52.15 9.01
N SER A 5 -31.59 51.78 8.32
CA SER A 5 -32.71 51.11 8.97
C SER A 5 -32.25 49.83 9.67
N PRO A 6 -32.68 49.54 10.91
CA PRO A 6 -32.30 48.31 11.64
C PRO A 6 -32.55 47.01 10.84
N VAL A 7 -33.55 47.03 9.96
CA VAL A 7 -33.88 45.91 9.07
C VAL A 7 -32.79 45.69 8.03
N VAL A 8 -32.29 46.79 7.44
CA VAL A 8 -31.19 46.69 6.45
C VAL A 8 -29.89 46.17 7.09
N ALA A 9 -29.60 46.63 8.32
CA ALA A 9 -28.43 46.14 9.06
C ALA A 9 -28.52 44.62 9.37
N SER A 10 -29.71 44.14 9.76
CA SER A 10 -29.88 42.71 10.04
C SER A 10 -29.79 41.83 8.80
N VAL A 11 -30.33 42.27 7.65
CA VAL A 11 -30.21 41.56 6.39
C VAL A 11 -28.79 41.51 5.90
N LEU A 12 -28.06 42.60 6.01
CA LEU A 12 -26.63 42.66 5.67
C LEU A 12 -25.78 41.71 6.56
N LEU A 13 -26.10 41.67 7.86
CA LEU A 13 -25.39 40.77 8.78
C LEU A 13 -25.59 39.29 8.40
N ILE A 14 -26.86 38.91 8.10
CA ILE A 14 -27.18 37.55 7.70
C ILE A 14 -26.48 37.20 6.37
N ALA A 15 -26.49 38.09 5.39
CA ALA A 15 -25.85 37.88 4.12
C ALA A 15 -24.29 37.64 4.26
N ILE A 16 -23.62 38.45 5.10
CA ILE A 16 -22.20 38.31 5.34
C ILE A 16 -21.92 37.01 6.11
N THR A 17 -22.70 36.67 7.11
CA THR A 17 -22.47 35.42 7.88
C THR A 17 -22.66 34.19 7.02
N MET A 18 -23.65 34.16 6.12
CA MET A 18 -23.84 33.04 5.19
C MET A 18 -22.68 32.92 4.19
N THR A 19 -22.18 34.00 3.64
CA THR A 19 -21.06 33.96 2.71
C THR A 19 -19.78 33.46 3.38
N VAL A 20 -19.48 33.95 4.57
CA VAL A 20 -18.30 33.49 5.35
C VAL A 20 -18.44 32.01 5.71
N ALA A 21 -19.63 31.58 6.17
CA ALA A 21 -19.88 30.18 6.49
C ALA A 21 -19.70 29.26 5.27
N ALA A 22 -20.17 29.67 4.09
CA ALA A 22 -20.01 28.90 2.86
C ALA A 22 -18.53 28.76 2.45
N ILE A 23 -17.74 29.83 2.55
CA ILE A 23 -16.30 29.78 2.26
C ILE A 23 -15.55 28.88 3.22
N LEU A 24 -15.85 28.97 4.52
CA LEU A 24 -15.24 28.13 5.55
C LEU A 24 -15.62 26.64 5.36
N ALA A 25 -16.87 26.35 5.04
CA ALA A 25 -17.31 24.98 4.77
C ALA A 25 -16.61 24.39 3.55
N TYR A 26 -16.47 25.16 2.47
CA TYR A 26 -15.75 24.73 1.28
C TYR A 26 -14.25 24.46 1.58
N TRP A 27 -13.61 25.39 2.25
CA TRP A 27 -12.19 25.26 2.61
C TRP A 27 -11.97 24.08 3.56
N SER A 28 -12.80 23.94 4.61
CA SER A 28 -12.73 22.84 5.56
C SER A 28 -12.92 21.48 4.87
N SER A 29 -13.89 21.36 3.99
CA SER A 29 -14.14 20.14 3.21
C SER A 29 -12.96 19.78 2.31
N SER A 30 -12.36 20.77 1.65
CA SER A 30 -11.19 20.58 0.80
C SER A 30 -9.95 20.18 1.61
N TYR A 31 -9.73 20.82 2.76
CA TYR A 31 -8.62 20.52 3.66
C TYR A 31 -8.73 19.11 4.26
N VAL A 32 -9.93 18.73 4.71
CA VAL A 32 -10.19 17.41 5.27
C VAL A 32 -9.96 16.33 4.22
N LYS A 33 -10.45 16.49 2.99
CA LYS A 33 -10.19 15.54 1.89
C LYS A 33 -8.71 15.41 1.55
N ALA A 34 -7.94 16.50 1.62
CA ALA A 34 -6.50 16.48 1.36
C ALA A 34 -5.67 15.85 2.50
N ARG A 35 -6.23 15.80 3.71
CA ARG A 35 -5.53 15.29 4.91
C ARG A 35 -6.03 13.95 5.41
N LEU A 36 -7.25 13.54 5.04
CA LEU A 36 -7.68 12.18 5.30
C LEU A 36 -6.83 11.25 4.43
N PRO A 37 -6.05 10.35 5.03
CA PRO A 37 -5.46 9.26 4.27
C PRO A 37 -6.59 8.55 3.53
N SER A 38 -6.36 8.25 2.27
CA SER A 38 -7.30 7.44 1.50
C SER A 38 -7.59 6.15 2.28
N ALA A 39 -8.75 5.56 2.13
CA ALA A 39 -9.10 4.29 2.78
C ALA A 39 -8.05 3.19 2.53
N GLU A 40 -7.27 3.31 1.44
CA GLU A 40 -6.11 2.47 1.16
C GLU A 40 -4.96 2.65 2.17
N ALA A 41 -4.73 3.86 2.69
CA ALA A 41 -3.69 4.11 3.69
C ALA A 41 -4.06 3.51 5.06
N ASP A 42 -5.34 3.52 5.42
CA ASP A 42 -5.81 2.86 6.65
C ASP A 42 -5.69 1.32 6.54
N THR A 43 -5.96 0.76 5.38
CA THR A 43 -5.79 -0.66 5.10
C THR A 43 -4.32 -1.09 5.21
N CYS A 44 -3.40 -0.21 4.82
CA CYS A 44 -1.96 -0.47 4.86
C CYS A 44 -1.35 -0.33 6.26
N SER A 45 -1.95 0.42 7.16
CA SER A 45 -1.41 0.64 8.51
C SER A 45 -1.52 -0.60 9.41
N VAL A 46 -2.48 -1.49 9.14
CA VAL A 46 -2.71 -2.73 9.91
C VAL A 46 -2.16 -3.97 9.23
N SER A 47 -1.47 -3.82 8.10
CA SER A 47 -0.95 -4.94 7.35
C SER A 47 0.28 -5.56 8.02
N ASN A 48 0.22 -6.86 8.27
CA ASN A 48 1.32 -7.68 8.77
C ASN A 48 1.55 -8.82 7.78
N PHE A 49 2.64 -8.72 7.03
CA PHE A 49 2.94 -9.55 5.89
C PHE A 49 4.38 -10.04 5.96
N ASP A 50 4.60 -11.34 5.88
CA ASP A 50 5.93 -11.92 6.05
C ASP A 50 6.11 -13.21 5.25
N PHE A 51 7.35 -13.68 5.14
CA PHE A 51 7.68 -15.00 4.63
C PHE A 51 7.45 -16.07 5.70
N TYR A 52 6.65 -17.07 5.37
CA TYR A 52 6.51 -18.27 6.18
C TYR A 52 7.59 -19.30 5.85
N LEU A 53 7.88 -19.45 4.56
CA LEU A 53 8.91 -20.35 4.03
C LEU A 53 9.53 -19.76 2.79
N CYS A 54 10.84 -19.91 2.62
CA CYS A 54 11.53 -19.62 1.36
C CYS A 54 12.64 -20.63 1.12
N ARG A 55 12.63 -21.29 -0.04
CA ARG A 55 13.63 -22.26 -0.47
C ARG A 55 14.06 -21.97 -1.89
N TYR A 56 15.34 -21.97 -2.13
CA TYR A 56 15.93 -21.88 -3.46
C TYR A 56 16.63 -23.19 -3.82
N ASN A 57 16.20 -23.83 -4.91
CA ASN A 57 16.84 -25.00 -5.47
C ASN A 57 17.76 -24.57 -6.62
N ALA A 58 19.07 -24.72 -6.40
CA ALA A 58 20.09 -24.31 -7.36
C ALA A 58 20.13 -25.21 -8.60
N SER A 59 19.80 -26.49 -8.48
CA SER A 59 19.79 -27.45 -9.58
C SER A 59 18.64 -27.21 -10.55
N SER A 60 17.46 -26.97 -10.05
CA SER A 60 16.27 -26.68 -10.87
C SER A 60 16.08 -25.19 -11.19
N ARG A 61 16.85 -24.31 -10.56
CA ARG A 61 16.73 -22.83 -10.67
C ARG A 61 15.36 -22.31 -10.32
N ILE A 62 14.76 -22.90 -9.28
CA ILE A 62 13.41 -22.54 -8.83
C ILE A 62 13.47 -22.02 -7.40
N ILE A 63 12.79 -20.89 -7.17
CA ILE A 63 12.46 -20.42 -5.82
C ILE A 63 11.05 -20.86 -5.51
N VAL A 64 10.86 -21.50 -4.36
CA VAL A 64 9.55 -21.80 -3.79
C VAL A 64 9.43 -21.05 -2.48
N PHE A 65 8.39 -20.27 -2.33
CA PHE A 65 8.16 -19.51 -1.11
C PHE A 65 6.69 -19.43 -0.75
N SER A 66 6.43 -19.26 0.53
CA SER A 66 5.09 -19.07 1.06
C SER A 66 5.05 -17.75 1.81
N LEU A 67 4.03 -16.96 1.53
CA LEU A 67 3.76 -15.69 2.19
C LEU A 67 2.60 -15.84 3.13
N VAL A 68 2.72 -15.27 4.31
CA VAL A 68 1.66 -15.22 5.31
C VAL A 68 1.17 -13.78 5.44
N ASN A 69 -0.13 -13.62 5.31
CA ASN A 69 -0.83 -12.40 5.65
C ASN A 69 -1.47 -12.57 7.02
N ARG A 70 -0.94 -11.90 8.03
CA ARG A 70 -1.47 -11.94 9.40
C ARG A 70 -2.46 -10.83 9.70
N ALA A 71 -2.72 -9.98 8.71
CA ALA A 71 -3.69 -8.90 8.83
C ALA A 71 -5.11 -9.39 8.49
N ASN A 72 -6.09 -8.68 8.95
CA ASN A 72 -7.52 -8.93 8.66
C ASN A 72 -7.97 -8.34 7.30
N VAL A 73 -7.03 -7.93 6.45
CA VAL A 73 -7.29 -7.34 5.13
C VAL A 73 -6.59 -8.14 4.04
N GLU A 74 -7.16 -8.15 2.85
CA GLU A 74 -6.57 -8.82 1.70
C GLU A 74 -5.35 -8.06 1.17
N MET A 75 -4.31 -8.80 0.77
CA MET A 75 -3.14 -8.28 0.06
C MET A 75 -3.22 -8.64 -1.43
N TYR A 76 -3.01 -7.66 -2.29
CA TYR A 76 -3.03 -7.80 -3.75
C TYR A 76 -1.88 -7.03 -4.40
N ASN A 77 -1.78 -7.05 -5.73
CA ASN A 77 -0.69 -6.43 -6.49
C ASN A 77 0.71 -6.85 -6.02
N LEU A 78 0.86 -8.14 -5.71
CA LEU A 78 2.12 -8.70 -5.24
C LEU A 78 3.17 -8.68 -6.35
N THR A 79 4.31 -8.08 -6.09
CA THR A 79 5.46 -8.06 -6.98
C THR A 79 6.70 -8.56 -6.25
N ALA A 80 7.31 -9.60 -6.77
CA ALA A 80 8.57 -10.11 -6.25
C ALA A 80 9.75 -9.43 -6.95
N PHE A 81 10.69 -8.92 -6.19
CA PHE A 81 11.96 -8.40 -6.65
C PHE A 81 13.06 -9.37 -6.26
N ILE A 82 13.79 -9.86 -7.25
CA ILE A 82 14.84 -10.84 -7.04
C ILE A 82 16.17 -10.11 -7.11
N ASN A 83 16.93 -10.20 -6.04
CA ASN A 83 18.27 -9.62 -5.94
C ASN A 83 19.31 -10.71 -6.19
N PHE A 84 20.32 -10.36 -6.96
CA PHE A 84 21.46 -11.22 -7.29
C PHE A 84 22.75 -10.68 -6.63
N ALA A 85 23.67 -11.57 -6.26
CA ALA A 85 24.89 -11.18 -5.55
C ALA A 85 25.84 -10.34 -6.43
N ASN A 86 25.84 -10.58 -7.74
CA ASN A 86 26.76 -9.94 -8.69
C ASN A 86 26.18 -8.76 -9.45
N THR A 87 24.91 -8.46 -9.30
CA THR A 87 24.25 -7.36 -9.99
C THR A 87 23.39 -6.57 -9.02
N SER A 88 23.51 -5.25 -9.08
CA SER A 88 22.62 -4.33 -8.34
C SER A 88 21.24 -4.17 -8.97
N VAL A 89 20.90 -4.99 -9.96
CA VAL A 89 19.62 -4.92 -10.66
C VAL A 89 18.67 -5.97 -10.08
N SER A 90 17.65 -5.52 -9.39
CA SER A 90 16.52 -6.37 -9.01
C SER A 90 15.56 -6.50 -10.18
N SER A 91 15.25 -7.73 -10.57
CA SER A 91 14.22 -8.00 -11.57
C SER A 91 12.86 -8.11 -10.87
N GLY A 92 11.94 -7.21 -11.19
CA GLY A 92 10.56 -7.27 -10.68
C GLY A 92 9.76 -8.32 -11.47
N VAL A 93 9.31 -9.37 -10.80
CA VAL A 93 8.42 -10.39 -11.36
C VAL A 93 7.04 -10.20 -10.75
N PRO A 94 6.04 -9.80 -11.54
CA PRO A 94 4.67 -9.76 -11.04
C PRO A 94 4.23 -11.19 -10.71
N LEU A 95 3.83 -11.41 -9.47
CA LEU A 95 3.26 -12.68 -9.04
C LEU A 95 1.82 -12.76 -9.57
N ASN A 96 1.69 -13.11 -10.85
CA ASN A 96 0.43 -13.26 -11.61
C ASN A 96 -0.69 -12.34 -11.14
N GLY A 97 -0.80 -11.20 -11.75
CA GLY A 97 -1.66 -10.02 -11.65
C GLY A 97 -3.01 -10.02 -10.93
N THR A 98 -3.49 -11.16 -10.45
CA THR A 98 -4.78 -11.29 -9.75
C THR A 98 -4.69 -12.08 -8.46
N LEU A 99 -3.50 -12.48 -8.05
CA LEU A 99 -3.32 -13.26 -6.83
C LEU A 99 -3.44 -12.37 -5.60
N LYS A 100 -4.55 -12.56 -4.93
CA LYS A 100 -4.80 -12.01 -3.60
C LYS A 100 -4.37 -13.02 -2.55
N ILE A 101 -3.78 -12.54 -1.47
CA ILE A 101 -3.64 -13.33 -0.23
C ILE A 101 -4.74 -12.85 0.70
N GLY A 102 -5.67 -13.74 1.00
CA GLY A 102 -6.79 -13.43 1.89
C GLY A 102 -6.30 -13.04 3.29
N ALA A 103 -7.20 -12.43 4.06
CA ALA A 103 -6.95 -12.13 5.45
C ALA A 103 -6.57 -13.41 6.22
N GLU A 104 -5.60 -13.31 7.12
CA GLU A 104 -5.15 -14.40 8.00
C GLU A 104 -4.82 -15.73 7.25
N SER A 105 -4.31 -15.61 6.02
CA SER A 105 -4.06 -16.78 5.16
C SER A 105 -2.61 -16.88 4.71
N ILE A 106 -2.22 -18.10 4.30
CA ILE A 106 -0.90 -18.41 3.73
C ILE A 106 -1.10 -18.81 2.28
N LYS A 107 -0.22 -18.33 1.41
CA LYS A 107 -0.20 -18.69 0.00
C LYS A 107 1.21 -18.99 -0.48
N SER A 108 1.35 -20.07 -1.26
CA SER A 108 2.64 -20.49 -1.82
C SER A 108 2.77 -20.06 -3.27
N PHE A 109 3.99 -19.70 -3.63
CA PHE A 109 4.38 -19.25 -4.96
C PHE A 109 5.65 -19.95 -5.40
N PHE A 110 5.87 -20.00 -6.70
CA PHE A 110 7.14 -20.44 -7.27
C PHE A 110 7.55 -19.53 -8.41
N ILE A 111 8.86 -19.34 -8.57
CA ILE A 111 9.46 -18.58 -9.69
C ILE A 111 10.55 -19.47 -10.26
N SER A 112 10.49 -19.71 -11.57
CA SER A 112 11.48 -20.47 -12.33
C SER A 112 12.51 -19.56 -12.99
N ASP A 113 13.54 -20.19 -13.58
CA ASP A 113 14.59 -19.53 -14.37
C ASP A 113 15.44 -18.51 -13.58
N ILE A 114 15.64 -18.78 -12.30
CA ILE A 114 16.46 -17.93 -11.44
C ILE A 114 17.94 -18.27 -11.61
N SER A 115 18.76 -17.24 -11.77
CA SER A 115 20.21 -17.38 -11.87
C SER A 115 20.83 -17.98 -10.60
N SER A 116 21.96 -18.66 -10.76
CA SER A 116 22.68 -19.32 -9.65
C SER A 116 23.23 -18.36 -8.59
N ASP A 117 23.37 -17.08 -8.92
CA ASP A 117 23.86 -16.01 -8.05
C ASP A 117 22.74 -15.33 -7.24
N PHE A 118 21.59 -15.99 -7.08
CA PHE A 118 20.49 -15.53 -6.24
C PHE A 118 20.97 -15.19 -4.80
N SER A 119 20.60 -14.02 -4.33
CA SER A 119 20.95 -13.51 -3.00
C SER A 119 19.73 -13.41 -2.09
N SER A 120 18.71 -12.65 -2.49
CA SER A 120 17.51 -12.43 -1.70
C SER A 120 16.29 -12.17 -2.56
N ILE A 121 15.12 -12.34 -1.98
CA ILE A 121 13.84 -11.99 -2.57
C ILE A 121 13.15 -10.95 -1.69
N LEU A 122 12.59 -9.93 -2.31
CA LEU A 122 11.76 -8.91 -1.68
C LEU A 122 10.38 -8.94 -2.34
N VAL A 123 9.33 -9.02 -1.56
CA VAL A 123 7.96 -8.95 -2.08
C VAL A 123 7.30 -7.67 -1.59
N LYS A 124 6.78 -6.91 -2.54
CA LYS A 124 5.98 -5.70 -2.29
C LYS A 124 4.51 -5.97 -2.57
N THR A 125 3.66 -5.26 -1.87
CA THR A 125 2.20 -5.32 -2.01
C THR A 125 1.66 -4.00 -2.58
N GLN A 126 0.32 -3.85 -2.66
CA GLN A 126 -0.32 -2.56 -2.95
C GLN A 126 0.06 -1.46 -1.96
N CYS A 127 0.54 -1.84 -0.78
CA CYS A 127 0.95 -0.92 0.27
C CYS A 127 2.45 -0.61 0.14
N PRO A 128 2.87 0.62 -0.19
CA PRO A 128 4.28 0.93 -0.45
C PRO A 128 5.21 0.69 0.75
N MET A 129 4.65 0.76 1.96
CA MET A 129 5.40 0.57 3.22
C MET A 129 5.39 -0.88 3.71
N VAL A 130 4.63 -1.76 3.04
CA VAL A 130 4.47 -3.16 3.42
C VAL A 130 5.23 -4.03 2.46
N GLU A 131 6.40 -4.46 2.91
CA GLU A 131 7.29 -5.34 2.16
C GLU A 131 7.81 -6.46 3.07
N ALA A 132 8.07 -7.60 2.47
CA ALA A 132 8.73 -8.72 3.13
C ALA A 132 9.98 -9.12 2.35
N SER A 133 11.04 -9.47 3.05
CA SER A 133 12.29 -9.90 2.44
C SER A 133 12.79 -11.21 3.06
N SER A 134 13.47 -12.03 2.25
CA SER A 134 14.06 -13.28 2.71
C SER A 134 15.30 -13.64 1.87
N THR A 135 16.29 -14.24 2.52
CA THR A 135 17.48 -14.78 1.86
C THR A 135 17.31 -16.22 1.38
N CYS A 136 16.18 -16.80 1.56
CA CYS A 136 15.80 -18.19 1.26
C CYS A 136 16.87 -19.26 1.64
N THR A 137 16.44 -20.37 2.17
CA THR A 137 17.32 -21.50 2.42
C THR A 137 17.70 -22.16 1.09
N ARG A 138 19.00 -22.27 0.81
CA ARG A 138 19.48 -22.97 -0.39
C ARG A 138 19.35 -24.46 -0.19
N VAL A 139 18.75 -25.14 -1.15
CA VAL A 139 18.62 -26.60 -1.24
C VAL A 139 19.43 -27.04 -2.46
N LEU A 140 20.29 -28.04 -2.27
CA LEU A 140 21.12 -28.62 -3.32
C LEU A 140 20.32 -29.55 -4.22
#